data_e5603d56a4c02d4e1be780e96568f066
#
_entry.id   e5603d56a4c02d4e1be780e96568f066
#
_cell.length_a   1.000
_cell.length_b   1.000
_cell.length_c   1.000
_cell.angle_alpha   90.00
_cell.angle_beta   90.00
_cell.angle_gamma   90.00
#
_symmetry.space_group_name_H-M   'P 1'
#
loop_
_entity.id
_entity.type
_entity.pdbx_description
1 polymer ?
#
loop_
_entity_poly.entity_id
_entity_poly.type
_entity_poly.pdbx_seq_one_letter_code
_entity_poly.pdbx_strand_id
1 'polypeptide(L)'
;MLTLRSGRMGVLMYYNEMYDGTNVREAYASLFEWVAQMPAEIRQMKQAEAEALFRRIGITFAVYGEGGDPDRLIPFDMMPRVFTQGEWRRLERGIKQRARALNAFLRDVYGRGEIVRAGRIPARLVYQNEAYEKAVVGFVPPRGVYSHIIGIDLVRTGRDEFFVLEDNCRTPSGVSYMLENREI
;
A
#
# COMPACT_ATOMS: atom_id res chain seq x y z
N MET A 1 7.45 26.90 8.57
CA MET A 1 7.94 27.22 9.92
C MET A 1 6.97 26.58 10.91
N LEU A 2 7.23 25.33 11.30
CA LEU A 2 6.41 24.56 12.24
C LEU A 2 6.95 24.80 13.65
N THR A 3 6.15 25.41 14.47
CA THR A 3 6.49 25.73 15.86
C THR A 3 6.32 24.47 16.71
N LEU A 4 7.43 23.86 17.10
CA LEU A 4 7.48 22.81 18.11
C LEU A 4 7.18 23.44 19.48
N ARG A 5 6.00 23.15 20.03
CA ARG A 5 5.73 23.42 21.43
C ARG A 5 6.39 22.32 22.29
N SER A 6 7.35 22.72 23.09
CA SER A 6 7.94 21.88 24.12
C SER A 6 6.92 21.60 25.22
N GLY A 7 6.78 20.35 25.62
CA GLY A 7 6.07 19.99 26.84
C GLY A 7 5.45 18.59 26.78
N ARG A 8 6.15 17.66 27.45
CA ARG A 8 5.86 16.23 27.65
C ARG A 8 6.19 15.32 26.47
N MET A 9 7.14 14.44 26.71
CA MET A 9 7.38 13.24 25.92
C MET A 9 6.10 12.38 25.96
N GLY A 10 5.14 12.73 25.10
CA GLY A 10 3.96 11.92 24.84
C GLY A 10 4.46 10.66 24.14
N VAL A 11 4.22 9.51 24.73
CA VAL A 11 4.29 8.24 24.02
C VAL A 11 3.52 8.45 22.73
N LEU A 12 4.19 8.32 21.58
CA LEU A 12 3.52 8.32 20.27
C LEU A 12 2.54 7.16 20.30
N MET A 13 1.28 7.46 20.57
CA MET A 13 0.20 6.47 20.55
C MET A 13 -0.11 6.18 19.08
N TYR A 14 0.44 5.09 18.58
CA TYR A 14 0.05 4.56 17.28
C TYR A 14 -1.42 4.11 17.33
N TYR A 15 -2.15 4.32 16.23
CA TYR A 15 -3.51 3.82 16.14
C TYR A 15 -3.48 2.28 16.12
N ASN A 16 -4.13 1.67 17.09
CA ASN A 16 -4.27 0.22 17.15
C ASN A 16 -5.53 -0.19 16.40
N GLU A 17 -5.38 -0.93 15.31
CA GLU A 17 -6.52 -1.34 14.48
C GLU A 17 -7.37 -2.45 15.08
N MET A 18 -6.81 -3.20 16.03
CA MET A 18 -7.51 -4.30 16.70
C MET A 18 -8.40 -3.82 17.86
N TYR A 19 -8.03 -2.71 18.51
CA TYR A 19 -8.69 -2.25 19.71
C TYR A 19 -9.34 -0.87 19.54
N ASP A 20 -10.44 -0.67 20.26
CA ASP A 20 -11.06 0.62 20.51
C ASP A 20 -11.00 0.85 22.04
N GLY A 21 -10.04 1.61 22.50
CA GLY A 21 -9.67 1.68 23.90
C GLY A 21 -9.19 0.32 24.41
N THR A 22 -9.92 -0.27 25.36
CA THR A 22 -9.63 -1.61 25.92
C THR A 22 -10.40 -2.73 25.23
N ASN A 23 -11.35 -2.42 24.37
CA ASN A 23 -12.24 -3.39 23.76
C ASN A 23 -11.73 -3.84 22.41
N VAL A 24 -11.80 -5.13 22.12
CA VAL A 24 -11.55 -5.67 20.78
C VAL A 24 -12.63 -5.15 19.83
N ARG A 25 -12.23 -4.59 18.70
CA ARG A 25 -13.19 -4.15 17.68
C ARG A 25 -13.92 -5.35 17.09
N GLU A 26 -15.21 -5.16 16.78
CA GLU A 26 -16.07 -6.22 16.22
C GLU A 26 -15.45 -6.93 15.00
N ALA A 27 -14.77 -6.17 14.12
CA ALA A 27 -14.08 -6.73 12.96
C ALA A 27 -13.02 -7.79 13.32
N TYR A 28 -12.47 -7.73 14.53
CA TYR A 28 -11.40 -8.61 14.99
C TYR A 28 -11.88 -9.65 16.00
N ALA A 29 -13.15 -9.65 16.41
CA ALA A 29 -13.65 -10.49 17.51
C ALA A 29 -13.36 -11.99 17.27
N SER A 30 -13.77 -12.53 16.13
CA SER A 30 -13.55 -13.93 15.81
C SER A 30 -12.06 -14.30 15.66
N LEU A 31 -11.26 -13.41 15.08
CA LEU A 31 -9.82 -13.61 14.96
C LEU A 31 -9.15 -13.60 16.34
N PHE A 32 -9.55 -12.66 17.19
CA PHE A 32 -9.04 -12.56 18.55
C PHE A 32 -9.34 -13.81 19.38
N GLU A 33 -10.59 -14.29 19.34
CA GLU A 33 -10.98 -15.53 20.02
C GLU A 33 -10.18 -16.74 19.51
N TRP A 34 -10.03 -16.87 18.21
CA TRP A 34 -9.25 -17.94 17.59
C TRP A 34 -7.79 -17.92 18.05
N VAL A 35 -7.13 -16.75 18.03
CA VAL A 35 -5.74 -16.59 18.48
C VAL A 35 -5.61 -16.83 19.99
N ALA A 36 -6.58 -16.37 20.80
CA ALA A 36 -6.56 -16.56 22.24
C ALA A 36 -6.67 -18.04 22.66
N GLN A 37 -7.36 -18.84 21.86
CA GLN A 37 -7.50 -20.27 22.08
C GLN A 37 -6.31 -21.09 21.56
N MET A 38 -5.47 -20.49 20.71
CA MET A 38 -4.34 -21.20 20.11
C MET A 38 -3.14 -21.25 21.06
N PRO A 39 -2.60 -22.44 21.40
CA PRO A 39 -1.39 -22.58 22.18
C PRO A 39 -0.20 -21.81 21.57
N ALA A 40 0.66 -21.26 22.42
CA ALA A 40 1.80 -20.47 21.97
C ALA A 40 2.74 -21.26 21.05
N GLU A 41 2.93 -22.54 21.35
CA GLU A 41 3.78 -23.44 20.55
C GLU A 41 3.22 -23.63 19.14
N ILE A 42 1.89 -23.74 19.02
CA ILE A 42 1.23 -23.88 17.71
C ILE A 42 1.38 -22.59 16.90
N ARG A 43 1.26 -21.41 17.53
CA ARG A 43 1.48 -20.12 16.86
C ARG A 43 2.91 -20.01 16.34
N GLN A 44 3.90 -20.35 17.17
CA GLN A 44 5.31 -20.32 16.76
C GLN A 44 5.59 -21.30 15.61
N MET A 45 5.03 -22.52 15.70
CA MET A 45 5.16 -23.51 14.64
C MET A 45 4.56 -22.99 13.32
N LYS A 46 3.35 -22.44 13.34
CA LYS A 46 2.69 -21.89 12.16
C LYS A 46 3.46 -20.71 11.55
N GLN A 47 3.99 -19.83 12.38
CA GLN A 47 4.84 -18.73 11.93
C GLN A 47 6.10 -19.26 11.22
N ALA A 48 6.77 -20.25 11.82
CA ALA A 48 7.95 -20.85 11.24
C ALA A 48 7.67 -21.61 9.92
N GLU A 49 6.53 -22.29 9.83
CA GLU A 49 6.07 -22.95 8.60
C GLU A 49 5.84 -21.93 7.47
N ALA A 50 5.17 -20.81 7.76
CA ALA A 50 4.92 -19.75 6.79
C ALA A 50 6.24 -19.09 6.30
N GLU A 51 7.16 -18.78 7.21
CA GLU A 51 8.48 -18.23 6.87
C GLU A 51 9.31 -19.22 6.03
N ALA A 52 9.28 -20.51 6.37
CA ALA A 52 9.95 -21.54 5.59
C ALA A 52 9.37 -21.67 4.18
N LEU A 53 8.04 -21.54 4.05
CA LEU A 53 7.36 -21.56 2.77
C LEU A 53 7.72 -20.33 1.93
N PHE A 54 7.76 -19.12 2.52
CA PHE A 54 8.21 -17.91 1.85
C PHE A 54 9.63 -18.03 1.30
N ARG A 55 10.56 -18.61 2.09
CA ARG A 55 11.92 -18.89 1.63
C ARG A 55 11.94 -19.84 0.45
N ARG A 56 11.18 -20.93 0.53
CA ARG A 56 11.13 -21.94 -0.52
C ARG A 56 10.57 -21.41 -1.85
N ILE A 57 9.57 -20.51 -1.78
CA ILE A 57 8.96 -19.89 -2.95
C ILE A 57 9.83 -18.74 -3.48
N GLY A 58 10.77 -18.22 -2.67
CA GLY A 58 11.63 -17.10 -3.05
C GLY A 58 10.93 -15.75 -2.91
N ILE A 59 10.03 -15.61 -1.95
CA ILE A 59 9.40 -14.32 -1.64
C ILE A 59 10.37 -13.47 -0.85
N THR A 60 11.32 -12.87 -1.57
CA THR A 60 12.36 -12.04 -1.02
C THR A 60 12.17 -10.58 -1.45
N PHE A 61 12.69 -9.68 -0.67
CA PHE A 61 12.69 -8.26 -0.95
C PHE A 61 14.13 -7.81 -1.28
N ALA A 62 14.33 -7.35 -2.51
CA ALA A 62 15.62 -6.80 -2.90
C ALA A 62 15.81 -5.42 -2.26
N VAL A 63 16.79 -5.30 -1.36
CA VAL A 63 17.20 -4.00 -0.84
C VAL A 63 18.23 -3.43 -1.80
N TYR A 64 17.86 -2.37 -2.54
CA TYR A 64 18.78 -1.63 -3.39
C TYR A 64 19.64 -0.72 -2.50
N GLY A 65 20.93 -0.99 -2.41
CA GLY A 65 21.91 -0.20 -1.67
C GLY A 65 23.18 -0.98 -1.37
N GLU A 66 24.28 -0.27 -1.13
CA GLU A 66 25.56 -0.90 -0.75
C GLU A 66 25.41 -1.60 0.61
N GLY A 67 25.58 -2.93 0.63
CA GLY A 67 25.56 -3.75 1.84
C GLY A 67 24.20 -4.34 2.24
N GLY A 68 23.16 -4.21 1.40
CA GLY A 68 21.86 -4.88 1.64
C GLY A 68 21.93 -6.38 1.37
N ASP A 69 21.34 -7.20 2.25
CA ASP A 69 21.13 -8.62 2.02
C ASP A 69 20.12 -8.78 0.86
N PRO A 70 20.55 -9.32 -0.31
CA PRO A 70 19.69 -9.45 -1.47
C PRO A 70 18.52 -10.43 -1.25
N ASP A 71 18.61 -11.27 -0.23
CA ASP A 71 17.64 -12.33 0.06
C ASP A 71 16.82 -12.06 1.33
N ARG A 72 16.64 -10.79 1.70
CA ARG A 72 15.82 -10.45 2.85
C ARG A 72 14.39 -10.92 2.63
N LEU A 73 13.92 -11.79 3.53
CA LEU A 73 12.53 -12.26 3.52
C LEU A 73 11.57 -11.12 3.82
N ILE A 74 10.43 -11.14 3.16
CA ILE A 74 9.27 -10.33 3.56
C ILE A 74 8.73 -10.94 4.84
N PRO A 75 8.61 -10.17 5.93
CA PRO A 75 8.03 -10.67 7.17
C PRO A 75 6.58 -11.12 6.93
N PHE A 76 6.26 -12.34 7.31
CA PHE A 76 4.88 -12.82 7.33
C PHE A 76 4.30 -12.57 8.72
N ASP A 77 3.13 -11.94 8.79
CA ASP A 77 2.37 -11.76 10.02
C ASP A 77 1.11 -12.62 9.96
N MET A 78 0.97 -13.54 10.92
CA MET A 78 -0.22 -14.39 11.06
C MET A 78 -1.49 -13.60 11.42
N MET A 79 -1.33 -12.34 11.86
CA MET A 79 -2.45 -11.48 12.22
C MET A 79 -2.86 -10.61 11.04
N PRO A 80 -3.84 -11.00 10.22
CA PRO A 80 -4.24 -10.22 9.07
C PRO A 80 -4.88 -8.90 9.51
N ARG A 81 -4.70 -7.89 8.69
CA ARG A 81 -5.40 -6.62 8.82
C ARG A 81 -6.85 -6.80 8.36
N VAL A 82 -7.80 -6.56 9.28
CA VAL A 82 -9.22 -6.82 9.02
C VAL A 82 -9.98 -5.51 8.81
N PHE A 83 -10.71 -5.45 7.70
CA PHE A 83 -11.62 -4.35 7.38
C PHE A 83 -13.07 -4.81 7.44
N THR A 84 -13.93 -4.02 8.06
CA THR A 84 -15.37 -4.19 7.91
C THR A 84 -15.79 -3.86 6.47
N GLN A 85 -16.95 -4.35 6.05
CA GLN A 85 -17.51 -4.01 4.75
C GLN A 85 -17.68 -2.48 4.57
N GLY A 86 -18.06 -1.77 5.64
CA GLY A 86 -18.22 -0.32 5.61
C GLY A 86 -16.90 0.42 5.40
N GLU A 87 -15.83 0.02 6.10
CA GLU A 87 -14.47 0.53 5.93
C GLU A 87 -13.97 0.27 4.52
N TRP A 88 -14.13 -0.98 4.04
CA TRP A 88 -13.70 -1.36 2.70
C TRP A 88 -14.40 -0.55 1.61
N ARG A 89 -15.72 -0.39 1.68
CA ARG A 89 -16.49 0.43 0.71
C ARG A 89 -16.02 1.88 0.66
N ARG A 90 -15.62 2.43 1.80
CA ARG A 90 -15.07 3.81 1.87
C ARG A 90 -13.71 3.87 1.18
N LEU A 91 -12.79 2.96 1.53
CA LEU A 91 -11.48 2.85 0.90
C LEU A 91 -11.60 2.63 -0.60
N GLU A 92 -12.42 1.68 -1.03
CA GLU A 92 -12.64 1.35 -2.44
C GLU A 92 -13.07 2.58 -3.26
N ARG A 93 -13.98 3.41 -2.73
CA ARG A 93 -14.37 4.65 -3.42
C ARG A 93 -13.20 5.61 -3.60
N GLY A 94 -12.42 5.82 -2.56
CA GLY A 94 -11.24 6.68 -2.59
C GLY A 94 -10.18 6.17 -3.56
N ILE A 95 -9.86 4.89 -3.47
CA ILE A 95 -8.89 4.22 -4.35
C ILE A 95 -9.34 4.30 -5.82
N LYS A 96 -10.60 4.01 -6.12
CA LYS A 96 -11.14 4.12 -7.48
C LYS A 96 -11.12 5.55 -8.02
N GLN A 97 -11.42 6.54 -7.17
CA GLN A 97 -11.30 7.96 -7.56
C GLN A 97 -9.86 8.31 -7.91
N ARG A 98 -8.91 7.91 -7.06
CA ARG A 98 -7.48 8.17 -7.26
C ARG A 98 -6.95 7.50 -8.53
N ALA A 99 -7.26 6.24 -8.74
CA ALA A 99 -6.88 5.50 -9.95
C ALA A 99 -7.42 6.17 -11.23
N ARG A 100 -8.67 6.65 -11.22
CA ARG A 100 -9.24 7.40 -12.33
C ARG A 100 -8.54 8.73 -12.57
N ALA A 101 -8.18 9.45 -11.51
CA ALA A 101 -7.45 10.72 -11.61
C ALA A 101 -6.05 10.51 -12.20
N LEU A 102 -5.33 9.48 -11.77
CA LEU A 102 -4.02 9.12 -12.31
C LEU A 102 -4.10 8.75 -13.80
N ASN A 103 -5.06 7.93 -14.20
CA ASN A 103 -5.27 7.61 -15.61
C ASN A 103 -5.70 8.84 -16.44
N ALA A 104 -6.49 9.74 -15.88
CA ALA A 104 -6.85 11.00 -16.55
C ALA A 104 -5.63 11.91 -16.73
N PHE A 105 -4.76 11.98 -15.73
CA PHE A 105 -3.49 12.70 -15.81
C PHE A 105 -2.58 12.14 -16.91
N LEU A 106 -2.40 10.81 -16.96
CA LEU A 106 -1.59 10.16 -18.00
C LEU A 106 -2.16 10.42 -19.39
N ARG A 107 -3.48 10.34 -19.55
CA ARG A 107 -4.16 10.66 -20.82
C ARG A 107 -3.89 12.10 -21.27
N ASP A 108 -3.89 13.03 -20.33
CA ASP A 108 -3.65 14.43 -20.64
C ASP A 108 -2.18 14.69 -21.02
N VAL A 109 -1.23 14.23 -20.22
CA VAL A 109 0.21 14.51 -20.45
C VAL A 109 0.78 13.79 -21.68
N TYR A 110 0.21 12.64 -22.08
CA TYR A 110 0.54 11.96 -23.33
C TYR A 110 -0.33 12.41 -24.54
N GLY A 111 -1.33 13.25 -24.26
CA GLY A 111 -2.23 13.82 -25.27
C GLY A 111 -2.06 15.33 -25.40
N ARG A 112 -3.06 16.08 -24.90
CA ARG A 112 -3.12 17.52 -25.07
C ARG A 112 -2.19 18.30 -24.13
N GLY A 113 -1.83 17.77 -22.98
CA GLY A 113 -1.00 18.44 -21.96
C GLY A 113 -1.67 19.68 -21.35
N GLU A 114 -3.00 19.65 -21.19
CA GLU A 114 -3.76 20.82 -20.72
C GLU A 114 -3.40 21.22 -19.29
N ILE A 115 -3.11 20.25 -18.42
CA ILE A 115 -2.68 20.53 -17.04
C ILE A 115 -1.36 21.29 -16.98
N VAL A 116 -0.45 20.99 -17.92
CA VAL A 116 0.84 21.68 -18.05
C VAL A 116 0.63 23.07 -18.67
N ARG A 117 -0.17 23.16 -19.76
CA ARG A 117 -0.50 24.45 -20.39
C ARG A 117 -1.22 25.40 -19.45
N ALA A 118 -2.06 24.88 -18.58
CA ALA A 118 -2.74 25.66 -17.55
C ALA A 118 -1.82 26.08 -16.38
N GLY A 119 -0.54 25.70 -16.42
CA GLY A 119 0.44 26.05 -15.39
C GLY A 119 0.21 25.35 -14.04
N ARG A 120 -0.60 24.28 -14.01
CA ARG A 120 -0.88 23.54 -12.77
C ARG A 120 0.29 22.64 -12.37
N ILE A 121 1.01 22.13 -13.36
CA ILE A 121 2.22 21.32 -13.16
C ILE A 121 3.31 21.90 -14.06
N PRO A 122 4.52 22.16 -13.54
CA PRO A 122 5.64 22.60 -14.35
C PRO A 122 6.01 21.59 -15.43
N ALA A 123 6.17 22.05 -16.68
CA ALA A 123 6.48 21.18 -17.83
C ALA A 123 7.71 20.29 -17.61
N ARG A 124 8.73 20.79 -16.91
CA ARG A 124 9.96 20.05 -16.61
C ARG A 124 9.72 18.80 -15.77
N LEU A 125 8.74 18.81 -14.86
CA LEU A 125 8.42 17.65 -14.02
C LEU A 125 7.77 16.52 -14.81
N VAL A 126 7.15 16.82 -15.94
CA VAL A 126 6.53 15.84 -16.83
C VAL A 126 7.49 15.45 -17.94
N TYR A 127 7.85 16.40 -18.80
CA TYR A 127 8.52 16.11 -20.08
C TYR A 127 10.03 15.92 -19.98
N GLN A 128 10.65 16.32 -18.87
CA GLN A 128 12.07 16.10 -18.57
C GLN A 128 12.27 14.98 -17.54
N ASN A 129 11.18 14.32 -17.10
CA ASN A 129 11.29 13.15 -16.25
C ASN A 129 11.80 11.98 -17.07
N GLU A 130 12.79 11.25 -16.56
CA GLU A 130 13.38 10.09 -17.22
C GLU A 130 12.39 8.94 -17.44
N ALA A 131 11.33 8.87 -16.61
CA ALA A 131 10.24 7.92 -16.78
C ALA A 131 9.19 8.34 -17.82
N TYR A 132 9.36 9.51 -18.47
CA TYR A 132 8.44 9.95 -19.51
C TYR A 132 8.72 9.24 -20.83
N GLU A 133 7.79 8.40 -21.27
CA GLU A 133 7.92 7.56 -22.44
C GLU A 133 7.44 8.29 -23.70
N LYS A 134 8.36 8.88 -24.45
CA LYS A 134 8.06 9.64 -25.69
C LYS A 134 7.30 8.82 -26.74
N ALA A 135 7.53 7.51 -26.78
CA ALA A 135 6.85 6.61 -27.70
C ALA A 135 5.33 6.48 -27.43
N VAL A 136 4.87 6.87 -26.24
CA VAL A 136 3.46 6.83 -25.84
C VAL A 136 2.69 8.09 -26.25
N VAL A 137 3.40 9.16 -26.67
CA VAL A 137 2.75 10.43 -27.06
C VAL A 137 1.79 10.22 -28.22
N GLY A 138 0.54 10.61 -28.05
CA GLY A 138 -0.53 10.45 -29.02
C GLY A 138 -1.14 9.04 -29.09
N PHE A 139 -0.57 8.07 -28.39
CA PHE A 139 -1.16 6.74 -28.30
C PHE A 139 -2.31 6.73 -27.29
N VAL A 140 -3.43 6.17 -27.70
CA VAL A 140 -4.59 5.96 -26.82
C VAL A 140 -4.74 4.46 -26.56
N PRO A 141 -4.43 3.98 -25.37
CA PRO A 141 -4.57 2.55 -25.06
C PRO A 141 -6.05 2.12 -25.06
N PRO A 142 -6.32 0.82 -25.21
CA PRO A 142 -7.68 0.30 -25.14
C PRO A 142 -8.41 0.79 -23.87
N ARG A 143 -9.65 1.24 -24.04
CA ARG A 143 -10.49 1.82 -22.98
C ARG A 143 -9.89 3.07 -22.29
N GLY A 144 -8.80 3.63 -22.82
CA GLY A 144 -8.09 4.78 -22.24
C GLY A 144 -7.41 4.48 -20.91
N VAL A 145 -7.06 3.23 -20.63
CA VAL A 145 -6.40 2.80 -19.40
C VAL A 145 -4.90 2.73 -19.64
N TYR A 146 -4.16 3.68 -19.09
CA TYR A 146 -2.69 3.76 -19.17
C TYR A 146 -2.01 2.92 -18.09
N SER A 147 -2.54 2.92 -16.88
CA SER A 147 -2.06 2.09 -15.78
C SER A 147 -3.14 1.06 -15.43
N HIS A 148 -2.84 -0.22 -15.62
CA HIS A 148 -3.80 -1.32 -15.45
C HIS A 148 -3.83 -1.86 -14.03
N ILE A 149 -2.68 -1.84 -13.35
CA ILE A 149 -2.52 -2.24 -11.96
C ILE A 149 -1.84 -1.08 -11.23
N ILE A 150 -2.43 -0.65 -10.14
CA ILE A 150 -1.94 0.46 -9.33
C ILE A 150 -1.83 -0.03 -7.88
N GLY A 151 -0.63 0.03 -7.31
CA GLY A 151 -0.38 -0.19 -5.90
C GLY A 151 -0.48 1.14 -5.16
N ILE A 152 -1.47 1.28 -4.28
CA ILE A 152 -1.66 2.49 -3.49
C ILE A 152 -1.31 2.16 -2.04
N ASP A 153 -0.24 2.74 -1.54
CA ASP A 153 0.24 2.51 -0.19
C ASP A 153 -0.51 3.39 0.80
N LEU A 154 -1.13 2.75 1.79
CA LEU A 154 -2.01 3.40 2.75
C LEU A 154 -1.52 3.24 4.18
N VAL A 155 -1.56 4.33 4.93
CA VAL A 155 -1.40 4.35 6.38
C VAL A 155 -2.71 4.72 7.04
N ARG A 156 -3.08 3.99 8.07
CA ARG A 156 -4.22 4.31 8.91
C ARG A 156 -3.75 4.96 10.20
N THR A 157 -4.25 6.14 10.48
CA THR A 157 -3.86 6.93 11.67
C THR A 157 -5.00 7.10 12.67
N GLY A 158 -6.20 6.68 12.29
CA GLY A 158 -7.39 6.76 13.11
C GLY A 158 -8.50 5.84 12.63
N ARG A 159 -9.61 5.80 13.34
CA ARG A 159 -10.73 4.89 13.02
C ARG A 159 -11.18 5.00 11.56
N ASP A 160 -11.29 6.22 11.06
CA ASP A 160 -11.78 6.53 9.72
C ASP A 160 -10.80 7.36 8.90
N GLU A 161 -9.55 7.41 9.34
CA GLU A 161 -8.49 8.22 8.74
C GLU A 161 -7.46 7.35 8.02
N PHE A 162 -7.33 7.58 6.72
CA PHE A 162 -6.36 6.91 5.87
C PHE A 162 -5.59 7.95 5.07
N PHE A 163 -4.28 7.81 5.04
CA PHE A 163 -3.40 8.62 4.22
C PHE A 163 -2.73 7.78 3.16
N VAL A 164 -2.67 8.33 1.96
CA VAL A 164 -1.88 7.74 0.87
C VAL A 164 -0.44 8.17 1.06
N LEU A 165 0.49 7.22 1.11
CA LEU A 165 1.92 7.48 1.11
C LEU A 165 2.44 7.63 -0.31
N GLU A 166 2.11 6.68 -1.19
CA GLU A 166 2.53 6.72 -2.59
C GLU A 166 1.58 5.95 -3.50
N ASP A 167 1.74 6.17 -4.80
CA ASP A 167 1.06 5.46 -5.87
C ASP A 167 2.07 4.76 -6.76
N ASN A 168 2.12 3.45 -6.70
CA ASN A 168 2.93 2.61 -7.59
C ASN A 168 2.15 2.29 -8.85
N CYS A 169 2.37 3.07 -9.92
CA CYS A 169 1.58 2.97 -11.16
C CYS A 169 2.30 2.21 -12.29
N ARG A 170 3.58 1.88 -12.11
CA ARG A 170 4.40 1.26 -13.15
C ARG A 170 4.55 -0.24 -12.93
N THR A 171 5.14 -0.65 -11.80
CA THR A 171 5.45 -2.04 -11.46
C THR A 171 5.11 -2.34 -10.01
N PRO A 172 3.82 -2.34 -9.62
CA PRO A 172 3.44 -2.62 -8.24
C PRO A 172 3.69 -4.10 -7.92
N SER A 173 4.78 -4.40 -7.22
CA SER A 173 5.16 -5.76 -6.83
C SER A 173 4.21 -6.38 -5.80
N GLY A 174 3.51 -5.57 -5.02
CA GLY A 174 2.62 -6.02 -3.95
C GLY A 174 1.51 -6.98 -4.40
N VAL A 175 1.11 -6.95 -5.67
CA VAL A 175 0.11 -7.89 -6.21
C VAL A 175 0.63 -9.34 -6.21
N SER A 176 1.92 -9.55 -6.49
CA SER A 176 2.55 -10.88 -6.42
C SER A 176 2.52 -11.42 -5.00
N TYR A 177 2.94 -10.60 -4.04
CA TYR A 177 2.94 -10.97 -2.63
C TYR A 177 1.55 -11.27 -2.09
N MET A 178 0.54 -10.51 -2.53
CA MET A 178 -0.86 -10.76 -2.17
C MET A 178 -1.33 -12.14 -2.67
N LEU A 179 -0.98 -12.51 -3.89
CA LEU A 179 -1.34 -13.82 -4.45
C LEU A 179 -0.67 -14.96 -3.69
N GLU A 180 0.64 -14.85 -3.42
CA GLU A 180 1.37 -15.86 -2.67
C GLU A 180 0.87 -15.98 -1.21
N ASN A 181 0.60 -14.86 -0.54
CA ASN A 181 -0.01 -14.87 0.79
C ASN A 181 -1.35 -15.60 0.84
N ARG A 182 -2.09 -15.62 -0.26
CA ARG A 182 -3.38 -16.30 -0.33
C ARG A 182 -3.24 -17.81 -0.46
N GLU A 183 -2.14 -18.29 -1.02
CA GLU A 183 -1.85 -19.73 -1.16
C GLU A 183 -1.29 -20.36 0.13
N ILE A 184 -0.77 -19.54 1.04
CA ILE A 184 -0.26 -19.93 2.36
C ILE A 184 -1.35 -19.93 3.40
#